data_fe92348cf2bd8927d329a43a65278ce9
#
_entry.id   fe92348cf2bd8927d329a43a65278ce9
#
_cell.length_a   1.000
_cell.length_b   1.000
_cell.length_c   1.000
_cell.angle_alpha   90.00
_cell.angle_beta   90.00
_cell.angle_gamma   90.00
#
_symmetry.space_group_name_H-M   'P 1'
#
loop_
_entity.id
_entity.type
_entity.pdbx_description
1 polymer ?
#
loop_
_entity_poly.entity_id
_entity_poly.type
_entity_poly.pdbx_seq_one_letter_code
_entity_poly.pdbx_strand_id
1 'polypeptide(L)'
;MTASDGRRFLGRQSFIELRARERARALLDDGSFRELLGPFERLKSPWLPLQDIVAQADDGVVLARGTLDGRPAVVAAIEGAYQGGSMGEVSGAKIAGALELALRDCEQGRPVLPVLLLETGGVRLQEANLGLAAIAEIHSAIVALRRHVPVVGVVAGMVGCFGGMSLAAALCSWLIVTRQARLGMNGPEVIEQEAGIGEMDASDRAQVWKLIGGEQRQAVGLADELLEDDADAIAAAVRAAFSRGLPAQERSAQVQRYRSRLAAIDPQQPLDGAGLRERWGSVSTQ
;
A
#
# COMPACT_ATOMS: atom_id res chain seq x y z
N MET A 1 19.42 24.90 10.59
CA MET A 1 18.30 24.39 11.41
C MET A 1 17.94 25.48 12.41
N THR A 2 16.79 26.07 12.31
CA THR A 2 16.31 27.08 13.26
C THR A 2 15.73 26.41 14.51
N ALA A 3 15.66 27.13 15.65
CA ALA A 3 15.07 26.61 16.91
C ALA A 3 13.59 26.17 16.74
N SER A 4 12.91 26.69 15.73
CA SER A 4 11.55 26.31 15.32
C SER A 4 11.53 24.92 14.66
N ASP A 5 12.53 24.58 13.85
CA ASP A 5 12.66 23.26 13.23
C ASP A 5 12.89 22.17 14.28
N GLY A 6 13.73 22.44 15.29
CA GLY A 6 14.01 21.47 16.36
C GLY A 6 12.77 21.10 17.19
N ARG A 7 11.89 22.07 17.50
CA ARG A 7 10.64 21.78 18.23
C ARG A 7 9.64 20.98 17.38
N ARG A 8 9.60 21.21 16.09
CA ARG A 8 8.75 20.48 15.16
C ARG A 8 9.19 19.01 15.05
N PHE A 9 10.51 18.75 15.10
CA PHE A 9 11.03 17.37 15.11
C PHE A 9 10.72 16.61 16.41
N LEU A 10 10.77 17.29 17.56
CA LEU A 10 10.50 16.67 18.87
C LEU A 10 9.01 16.34 19.11
N GLY A 11 8.09 16.93 18.34
CA GLY A 11 6.66 16.65 18.41
C GLY A 11 6.16 15.62 17.40
N ARG A 12 7.01 15.09 16.50
CA ARG A 12 6.61 14.11 15.51
C ARG A 12 6.35 12.75 16.15
N GLN A 13 5.26 12.12 15.77
CA GLN A 13 5.00 10.73 16.05
C GLN A 13 5.32 9.91 14.79
N SER A 14 6.28 8.98 14.89
CA SER A 14 6.58 8.06 13.79
C SER A 14 5.37 7.17 13.49
N PHE A 15 4.88 7.23 12.26
CA PHE A 15 3.83 6.34 11.78
C PHE A 15 4.36 4.93 11.53
N ILE A 16 5.63 4.83 11.15
CA ILE A 16 6.31 3.55 10.85
C ILE A 16 6.42 2.69 12.10
N GLU A 17 6.69 3.29 13.25
CA GLU A 17 6.84 2.58 14.53
C GLU A 17 5.49 2.11 15.11
N LEU A 18 4.38 2.67 14.66
CA LEU A 18 3.04 2.25 15.10
C LEU A 18 2.70 0.87 14.55
N ARG A 19 2.00 0.07 15.34
CA ARG A 19 1.38 -1.19 14.90
C ARG A 19 0.16 -0.91 14.02
N ALA A 20 -0.26 -1.90 13.24
CA ALA A 20 -1.38 -1.77 12.31
C ALA A 20 -2.64 -1.15 12.94
N ARG A 21 -3.00 -1.58 14.16
CA ARG A 21 -4.15 -1.04 14.91
C ARG A 21 -3.96 0.43 15.28
N GLU A 22 -2.77 0.80 15.70
CA GLU A 22 -2.43 2.17 16.08
C GLU A 22 -2.37 3.08 14.86
N ARG A 23 -1.82 2.60 13.74
CA ARG A 23 -1.83 3.29 12.45
C ARG A 23 -3.26 3.59 11.99
N ALA A 24 -4.15 2.58 12.06
CA ALA A 24 -5.56 2.78 11.70
C ALA A 24 -6.25 3.80 12.61
N ARG A 25 -5.94 3.78 13.92
CA ARG A 25 -6.47 4.76 14.88
C ARG A 25 -5.95 6.18 14.62
N ALA A 26 -4.67 6.33 14.28
CA ALA A 26 -4.06 7.63 14.02
C ALA A 26 -4.66 8.34 12.78
N LEU A 27 -5.22 7.61 11.84
CA LEU A 27 -5.87 8.20 10.66
C LEU A 27 -7.29 8.69 10.94
N LEU A 28 -8.03 7.98 11.78
CA LEU A 28 -9.45 8.23 12.02
C LEU A 28 -9.67 9.39 13.00
N ASP A 29 -10.84 10.01 12.92
CA ASP A 29 -11.21 11.07 13.84
C ASP A 29 -11.24 10.57 15.28
N ASP A 30 -10.89 11.45 16.22
CA ASP A 30 -10.82 11.11 17.65
C ASP A 30 -12.11 10.47 18.15
N GLY A 31 -11.98 9.36 18.87
CA GLY A 31 -13.08 8.61 19.43
C GLY A 31 -13.94 7.83 18.43
N SER A 32 -13.69 7.95 17.11
CA SER A 32 -14.48 7.24 16.08
C SER A 32 -14.00 5.82 15.79
N PHE A 33 -12.75 5.48 16.14
CA PHE A 33 -12.16 4.18 15.85
C PHE A 33 -12.94 3.02 16.44
N ARG A 34 -13.31 2.06 15.60
CA ARG A 34 -13.87 0.76 16.00
C ARG A 34 -13.22 -0.34 15.17
N GLU A 35 -12.55 -1.26 15.83
CA GLU A 35 -12.09 -2.49 15.20
C GLU A 35 -13.28 -3.38 14.87
N LEU A 36 -13.35 -3.83 13.62
CA LEU A 36 -14.40 -4.73 13.13
C LEU A 36 -13.95 -6.18 13.20
N LEU A 37 -12.77 -6.45 12.65
CA LEU A 37 -12.12 -7.74 12.68
C LEU A 37 -10.62 -7.53 12.92
N GLY A 38 -10.10 -8.22 13.91
CA GLY A 38 -8.69 -8.26 14.23
C GLY A 38 -8.10 -9.66 14.05
N PRO A 39 -6.80 -9.82 14.26
CA PRO A 39 -6.16 -11.14 14.22
C PRO A 39 -6.70 -12.09 15.29
N PHE A 40 -7.15 -11.55 16.41
CA PHE A 40 -7.63 -12.35 17.57
C PHE A 40 -9.00 -12.99 17.36
N GLU A 41 -9.73 -12.63 16.30
CA GLU A 41 -10.98 -13.31 15.91
C GLU A 41 -10.75 -14.76 15.50
N ARG A 42 -9.51 -15.11 15.18
CA ARG A 42 -9.10 -16.48 14.82
C ARG A 42 -9.93 -17.07 13.70
N LEU A 43 -10.28 -16.24 12.71
CA LEU A 43 -10.94 -16.70 11.51
C LEU A 43 -10.06 -17.75 10.82
N LYS A 44 -10.70 -18.78 10.27
CA LYS A 44 -10.00 -19.88 9.61
C LYS A 44 -10.51 -20.05 8.21
N SER A 45 -9.61 -20.35 7.28
CA SER A 45 -9.98 -20.79 5.94
C SER A 45 -10.65 -22.16 6.00
N PRO A 46 -11.79 -22.36 5.33
CA PRO A 46 -12.36 -23.69 5.15
C PRO A 46 -11.59 -24.54 4.12
N TRP A 47 -10.73 -23.92 3.32
CA TRP A 47 -10.04 -24.54 2.19
C TRP A 47 -8.63 -25.03 2.50
N LEU A 48 -7.90 -24.36 3.41
CA LEU A 48 -6.53 -24.72 3.76
C LEU A 48 -6.42 -26.16 4.28
N PRO A 49 -7.30 -26.64 5.19
CA PRO A 49 -7.25 -28.01 5.64
C PRO A 49 -7.48 -29.07 4.53
N LEU A 50 -8.22 -28.70 3.49
CA LEU A 50 -8.45 -29.57 2.32
C LEU A 50 -7.21 -29.74 1.43
N GLN A 51 -6.22 -28.89 1.62
CA GLN A 51 -4.94 -28.89 0.91
C GLN A 51 -3.78 -29.31 1.83
N ASP A 52 -4.08 -29.88 3.00
CA ASP A 52 -3.11 -30.24 4.03
C ASP A 52 -2.24 -29.06 4.53
N ILE A 53 -2.78 -27.82 4.42
CA ILE A 53 -2.12 -26.61 4.88
C ILE A 53 -2.66 -26.21 6.24
N VAL A 54 -1.77 -26.01 7.20
CA VAL A 54 -2.12 -25.57 8.56
C VAL A 54 -2.54 -24.10 8.54
N ALA A 55 -3.80 -23.84 8.93
CA ALA A 55 -4.30 -22.47 9.06
C ALA A 55 -3.58 -21.73 10.18
N GLN A 56 -3.22 -20.46 9.92
CA GLN A 56 -2.63 -19.59 10.93
C GLN A 56 -3.72 -19.07 11.87
N ALA A 57 -3.38 -18.91 13.16
CA ALA A 57 -4.31 -18.37 14.15
C ALA A 57 -4.39 -16.83 14.10
N ASP A 58 -3.35 -16.19 13.61
CA ASP A 58 -3.29 -14.76 13.33
C ASP A 58 -3.11 -14.55 11.81
N ASP A 59 -3.92 -13.71 11.21
CA ASP A 59 -3.88 -13.38 9.78
C ASP A 59 -3.13 -12.09 9.46
N GLY A 60 -2.71 -11.34 10.49
CA GLY A 60 -1.93 -10.11 10.36
C GLY A 60 -2.69 -8.90 9.83
N VAL A 61 -4.03 -8.92 9.76
CA VAL A 61 -4.84 -7.81 9.26
C VAL A 61 -5.81 -7.28 10.30
N VAL A 62 -5.81 -5.97 10.49
CA VAL A 62 -6.79 -5.23 11.29
C VAL A 62 -7.75 -4.51 10.36
N LEU A 63 -9.03 -4.81 10.47
CA LEU A 63 -10.10 -4.02 9.86
C LEU A 63 -10.71 -3.11 10.90
N ALA A 64 -10.76 -1.81 10.60
CA ALA A 64 -11.37 -0.82 11.45
C ALA A 64 -12.33 0.05 10.63
N ARG A 65 -13.35 0.58 11.33
CA ARG A 65 -14.20 1.66 10.82
C ARG A 65 -14.11 2.86 11.74
N GLY A 66 -14.47 4.01 11.21
CA GLY A 66 -14.57 5.27 11.94
C GLY A 66 -15.01 6.35 11.00
N THR A 67 -14.55 7.58 11.25
CA THR A 67 -14.79 8.71 10.35
C THR A 67 -13.49 9.40 9.96
N LEU A 68 -13.53 10.09 8.82
CA LEU A 68 -12.51 11.03 8.33
C LEU A 68 -13.24 12.34 8.00
N ASP A 69 -12.96 13.39 8.76
CA ASP A 69 -13.71 14.66 8.71
C ASP A 69 -15.23 14.45 8.81
N GLY A 70 -15.65 13.60 9.75
CA GLY A 70 -17.05 13.24 10.00
C GLY A 70 -17.69 12.28 8.99
N ARG A 71 -16.98 11.91 7.91
CA ARG A 71 -17.51 11.00 6.88
C ARG A 71 -17.15 9.55 7.21
N PRO A 72 -18.07 8.59 7.02
CA PRO A 72 -17.79 7.17 7.27
C PRO A 72 -16.56 6.68 6.50
N ALA A 73 -15.69 5.95 7.19
CA ALA A 73 -14.47 5.40 6.62
C ALA A 73 -14.23 3.96 7.08
N VAL A 74 -13.58 3.17 6.23
CA VAL A 74 -13.05 1.85 6.55
C VAL A 74 -11.55 1.84 6.30
N VAL A 75 -10.80 1.29 7.25
CA VAL A 75 -9.34 1.15 7.17
C VAL A 75 -8.99 -0.32 7.25
N ALA A 76 -8.26 -0.81 6.25
CA ALA A 76 -7.64 -2.13 6.28
C ALA A 76 -6.12 -1.93 6.49
N ALA A 77 -5.61 -2.40 7.63
CA ALA A 77 -4.22 -2.21 8.03
C ALA A 77 -3.50 -3.57 8.14
N ILE A 78 -2.44 -3.73 7.36
CA ILE A 78 -1.60 -4.93 7.36
C ILE A 78 -0.51 -4.75 8.41
N GLU A 79 -0.33 -5.74 9.29
CA GLU A 79 0.72 -5.78 10.31
C GLU A 79 2.00 -6.39 9.72
N GLY A 80 2.95 -5.53 9.36
CA GLY A 80 4.21 -5.95 8.76
C GLY A 80 5.07 -6.83 9.68
N ALA A 81 4.92 -6.70 10.99
CA ALA A 81 5.65 -7.52 11.95
C ALA A 81 5.15 -8.98 12.00
N TYR A 82 3.95 -9.26 11.47
CA TYR A 82 3.44 -10.62 11.38
C TYR A 82 3.78 -11.21 10.01
N GLN A 83 4.68 -12.19 9.98
CA GLN A 83 5.12 -12.89 8.77
C GLN A 83 5.49 -11.94 7.60
N GLY A 84 6.10 -10.80 7.91
CA GLY A 84 6.44 -9.79 6.88
C GLY A 84 5.22 -9.18 6.19
N GLY A 85 4.06 -9.17 6.83
CA GLY A 85 2.81 -8.71 6.22
C GLY A 85 2.32 -9.57 5.06
N SER A 86 2.73 -10.84 5.00
CA SER A 86 2.34 -11.73 3.89
C SER A 86 0.83 -11.98 3.87
N MET A 87 0.27 -11.99 2.66
CA MET A 87 -1.16 -12.12 2.41
C MET A 87 -1.55 -13.57 2.18
N GLY A 88 -2.34 -14.11 3.11
CA GLY A 88 -3.01 -15.40 2.98
C GLY A 88 -4.47 -15.24 2.56
N GLU A 89 -5.20 -16.36 2.56
CA GLU A 89 -6.62 -16.37 2.19
C GLU A 89 -7.46 -15.54 3.17
N VAL A 90 -7.32 -15.74 4.48
CA VAL A 90 -8.14 -15.07 5.49
C VAL A 90 -7.85 -13.56 5.52
N SER A 91 -6.57 -13.18 5.52
CA SER A 91 -6.17 -11.76 5.49
C SER A 91 -6.67 -11.06 4.24
N GLY A 92 -6.53 -11.71 3.08
CA GLY A 92 -7.01 -11.16 1.82
C GLY A 92 -8.54 -11.08 1.75
N ALA A 93 -9.25 -12.12 2.18
CA ALA A 93 -10.72 -12.13 2.23
C ALA A 93 -11.29 -11.06 3.17
N LYS A 94 -10.62 -10.78 4.29
CA LYS A 94 -10.99 -9.67 5.19
C LYS A 94 -10.90 -8.33 4.47
N ILE A 95 -9.81 -8.06 3.76
CA ILE A 95 -9.64 -6.80 3.02
C ILE A 95 -10.65 -6.71 1.88
N ALA A 96 -10.77 -7.75 1.04
CA ALA A 96 -11.72 -7.78 -0.07
C ALA A 96 -13.16 -7.59 0.42
N GLY A 97 -13.58 -8.34 1.45
CA GLY A 97 -14.91 -8.24 2.01
C GLY A 97 -15.23 -6.86 2.60
N ALA A 98 -14.25 -6.19 3.24
CA ALA A 98 -14.43 -4.83 3.74
C ALA A 98 -14.64 -3.83 2.59
N LEU A 99 -13.88 -3.96 1.50
CA LEU A 99 -14.04 -3.12 0.31
C LEU A 99 -15.36 -3.39 -0.42
N GLU A 100 -15.79 -4.64 -0.52
CA GLU A 100 -17.08 -5.01 -1.10
C GLU A 100 -18.27 -4.49 -0.30
N LEU A 101 -18.18 -4.52 1.04
CA LEU A 101 -19.20 -3.91 1.90
C LEU A 101 -19.26 -2.39 1.72
N ALA A 102 -18.10 -1.73 1.63
CA ALA A 102 -18.03 -0.31 1.33
C ALA A 102 -18.62 0.00 -0.06
N LEU A 103 -18.38 -0.86 -1.07
CA LEU A 103 -18.98 -0.73 -2.39
C LEU A 103 -20.50 -0.79 -2.33
N ARG A 104 -21.07 -1.79 -1.65
CA ARG A 104 -22.52 -1.92 -1.47
C ARG A 104 -23.14 -0.70 -0.79
N ASP A 105 -22.47 -0.15 0.22
CA ASP A 105 -22.91 1.08 0.86
C ASP A 105 -22.87 2.28 -0.09
N CYS A 106 -21.81 2.43 -0.88
CA CYS A 106 -21.71 3.47 -1.91
C CYS A 106 -22.83 3.35 -2.96
N GLU A 107 -23.13 2.14 -3.45
CA GLU A 107 -24.21 1.88 -4.41
C GLU A 107 -25.60 2.22 -3.83
N GLN A 108 -25.73 2.17 -2.51
CA GLN A 108 -26.96 2.57 -1.80
C GLN A 108 -26.98 4.06 -1.42
N GLY A 109 -26.06 4.87 -1.94
CA GLY A 109 -25.97 6.30 -1.65
C GLY A 109 -25.36 6.63 -0.28
N ARG A 110 -24.70 5.70 0.36
CA ARG A 110 -24.01 5.87 1.64
C ARG A 110 -22.49 5.73 1.44
N PRO A 111 -21.79 6.77 0.94
CA PRO A 111 -20.38 6.66 0.62
C PRO A 111 -19.54 6.35 1.88
N VAL A 112 -18.67 5.34 1.76
CA VAL A 112 -17.69 4.95 2.77
C VAL A 112 -16.29 5.12 2.17
N LEU A 113 -15.41 5.83 2.87
CA LEU A 113 -14.05 6.16 2.42
C LEU A 113 -13.06 5.01 2.73
N PRO A 114 -12.52 4.32 1.72
CA PRO A 114 -11.61 3.20 1.94
C PRO A 114 -10.15 3.65 2.03
N VAL A 115 -9.44 3.21 3.07
CA VAL A 115 -8.00 3.40 3.25
C VAL A 115 -7.32 2.04 3.40
N LEU A 116 -6.27 1.81 2.63
CA LEU A 116 -5.42 0.63 2.69
C LEU A 116 -4.03 0.99 3.22
N LEU A 117 -3.65 0.47 4.37
CA LEU A 117 -2.31 0.59 4.95
C LEU A 117 -1.51 -0.65 4.55
N LEU A 118 -0.67 -0.48 3.54
CA LEU A 118 -0.02 -1.57 2.82
C LEU A 118 1.42 -1.75 3.32
N GLU A 119 1.58 -2.67 4.27
CA GLU A 119 2.88 -3.08 4.83
C GLU A 119 3.03 -4.58 4.60
N THR A 120 3.48 -4.98 3.40
CA THR A 120 3.34 -6.38 2.96
C THR A 120 4.47 -6.84 2.04
N GLY A 121 5.03 -8.01 2.35
CA GLY A 121 5.98 -8.73 1.48
C GLY A 121 5.32 -9.39 0.25
N GLY A 122 4.00 -9.38 0.15
CA GLY A 122 3.27 -10.02 -0.95
C GLY A 122 2.48 -11.26 -0.51
N VAL A 123 2.32 -12.24 -1.41
CA VAL A 123 1.57 -13.45 -1.12
C VAL A 123 2.25 -14.32 -0.05
N ARG A 124 1.47 -14.92 0.82
CA ARG A 124 1.93 -15.95 1.77
C ARG A 124 2.14 -17.25 1.02
N LEU A 125 3.40 -17.59 0.77
CA LEU A 125 3.78 -18.74 -0.07
C LEU A 125 3.23 -20.07 0.46
N GLN A 126 3.10 -20.21 1.78
CA GLN A 126 2.57 -21.40 2.44
C GLN A 126 1.10 -21.69 2.08
N GLU A 127 0.34 -20.66 1.70
CA GLU A 127 -1.07 -20.76 1.31
C GLU A 127 -1.27 -20.77 -0.21
N ALA A 128 -0.18 -20.71 -0.96
CA ALA A 128 -0.13 -20.88 -2.42
C ALA A 128 -1.24 -20.09 -3.17
N ASN A 129 -2.04 -20.81 -3.96
CA ASN A 129 -3.06 -20.19 -4.82
C ASN A 129 -4.20 -19.54 -4.05
N LEU A 130 -4.48 -19.91 -2.81
CA LEU A 130 -5.53 -19.27 -2.01
C LEU A 130 -5.17 -17.84 -1.66
N GLY A 131 -3.90 -17.56 -1.29
CA GLY A 131 -3.42 -16.20 -1.09
C GLY A 131 -3.46 -15.37 -2.37
N LEU A 132 -3.09 -15.97 -3.51
CA LEU A 132 -3.17 -15.28 -4.83
C LEU A 132 -4.62 -14.96 -5.22
N ALA A 133 -5.55 -15.89 -5.01
CA ALA A 133 -6.98 -15.67 -5.28
C ALA A 133 -7.53 -14.52 -4.43
N ALA A 134 -7.23 -14.51 -3.12
CA ALA A 134 -7.66 -13.45 -2.23
C ALA A 134 -7.09 -12.07 -2.63
N ILE A 135 -5.83 -12.00 -3.09
CA ILE A 135 -5.25 -10.78 -3.64
C ILE A 135 -6.00 -10.33 -4.92
N ALA A 136 -6.38 -11.25 -5.78
CA ALA A 136 -7.16 -10.93 -6.99
C ALA A 136 -8.56 -10.37 -6.63
N GLU A 137 -9.20 -10.87 -5.58
CA GLU A 137 -10.44 -10.32 -5.03
C GLU A 137 -10.25 -8.89 -4.52
N ILE A 138 -9.15 -8.60 -3.82
CA ILE A 138 -8.80 -7.23 -3.42
C ILE A 138 -8.70 -6.32 -4.63
N HIS A 139 -7.99 -6.75 -5.69
CA HIS A 139 -7.88 -5.97 -6.94
C HIS A 139 -9.24 -5.66 -7.55
N SER A 140 -10.11 -6.68 -7.64
CA SER A 140 -11.46 -6.54 -8.16
C SER A 140 -12.29 -5.54 -7.36
N ALA A 141 -12.24 -5.66 -6.02
CA ALA A 141 -12.95 -4.77 -5.12
C ALA A 141 -12.46 -3.31 -5.22
N ILE A 142 -11.14 -3.08 -5.30
CA ILE A 142 -10.59 -1.73 -5.52
C ILE A 142 -11.10 -1.14 -6.84
N VAL A 143 -11.03 -1.89 -7.93
CA VAL A 143 -11.45 -1.42 -9.27
C VAL A 143 -12.94 -1.10 -9.32
N ALA A 144 -13.77 -1.87 -8.63
CA ALA A 144 -15.20 -1.58 -8.52
C ALA A 144 -15.46 -0.33 -7.66
N LEU A 145 -14.87 -0.26 -6.47
CA LEU A 145 -15.13 0.78 -5.49
C LEU A 145 -14.64 2.18 -5.93
N ARG A 146 -13.49 2.26 -6.61
CA ARG A 146 -12.92 3.53 -7.08
C ARG A 146 -13.75 4.22 -8.19
N ARG A 147 -14.85 3.61 -8.64
CA ARG A 147 -15.83 4.26 -9.51
C ARG A 147 -16.80 5.16 -8.73
N HIS A 148 -16.89 4.97 -7.43
CA HIS A 148 -17.81 5.66 -6.54
C HIS A 148 -17.10 6.66 -5.63
N VAL A 149 -15.99 6.24 -5.03
CA VAL A 149 -15.17 7.04 -4.11
C VAL A 149 -13.69 6.77 -4.37
N PRO A 150 -12.78 7.72 -4.09
CA PRO A 150 -11.35 7.42 -4.18
C PRO A 150 -10.98 6.29 -3.21
N VAL A 151 -10.12 5.38 -3.66
CA VAL A 151 -9.44 4.41 -2.79
C VAL A 151 -8.05 4.97 -2.49
N VAL A 152 -7.72 5.15 -1.22
CA VAL A 152 -6.42 5.71 -0.81
C VAL A 152 -5.52 4.60 -0.26
N GLY A 153 -4.36 4.43 -0.88
CA GLY A 153 -3.30 3.53 -0.41
C GLY A 153 -2.19 4.30 0.30
N VAL A 154 -1.67 3.74 1.38
CA VAL A 154 -0.49 4.27 2.10
C VAL A 154 0.55 3.17 2.22
N VAL A 155 1.75 3.42 1.73
CA VAL A 155 2.93 2.58 1.92
C VAL A 155 3.94 3.37 2.72
N ALA A 156 4.04 3.10 4.01
CA ALA A 156 4.84 3.90 4.92
C ALA A 156 6.02 3.15 5.55
N GLY A 157 5.86 1.84 5.78
CA GLY A 157 6.78 1.08 6.60
C GLY A 157 7.97 0.49 5.86
N MET A 158 8.86 -0.12 6.64
CA MET A 158 10.12 -0.68 6.16
C MET A 158 9.98 -2.02 5.43
N VAL A 159 8.89 -2.76 5.64
CA VAL A 159 8.60 -3.95 4.83
C VAL A 159 8.35 -3.50 3.39
N GLY A 160 7.59 -2.44 3.23
CA GLY A 160 7.19 -1.95 1.91
C GLY A 160 5.93 -2.64 1.39
N CYS A 161 5.75 -2.64 0.06
CA CYS A 161 4.60 -3.27 -0.59
C CYS A 161 5.07 -4.01 -1.86
N PHE A 162 4.96 -5.34 -1.82
CA PHE A 162 5.50 -6.22 -2.87
C PHE A 162 4.47 -7.20 -3.42
N GLY A 163 4.86 -7.91 -4.48
CA GLY A 163 4.05 -8.94 -5.14
C GLY A 163 2.73 -8.39 -5.67
N GLY A 164 1.70 -9.20 -5.64
CA GLY A 164 0.35 -8.81 -6.05
C GLY A 164 -0.21 -7.60 -5.30
N MET A 165 0.22 -7.38 -4.04
CA MET A 165 -0.22 -6.21 -3.28
C MET A 165 0.41 -4.90 -3.78
N SER A 166 1.55 -4.93 -4.48
CA SER A 166 2.07 -3.76 -5.18
C SER A 166 1.15 -3.33 -6.33
N LEU A 167 0.49 -4.31 -6.98
CA LEU A 167 -0.55 -4.03 -7.96
C LEU A 167 -1.80 -3.43 -7.29
N ALA A 168 -2.20 -3.93 -6.10
CA ALA A 168 -3.28 -3.32 -5.33
C ALA A 168 -2.98 -1.85 -5.00
N ALA A 169 -1.73 -1.54 -4.58
CA ALA A 169 -1.28 -0.16 -4.39
C ALA A 169 -1.38 0.68 -5.67
N ALA A 170 -0.95 0.13 -6.81
CA ALA A 170 -1.04 0.80 -8.10
C ALA A 170 -2.49 1.01 -8.58
N LEU A 171 -3.43 0.19 -8.15
CA LEU A 171 -4.85 0.31 -8.45
C LEU A 171 -5.56 1.34 -7.57
N CYS A 172 -5.00 1.76 -6.44
CA CYS A 172 -5.55 2.83 -5.62
C CYS A 172 -5.63 4.14 -6.42
N SER A 173 -6.69 4.92 -6.19
CA SER A 173 -6.89 6.23 -6.83
C SER A 173 -5.79 7.20 -6.44
N TRP A 174 -5.41 7.19 -5.16
CA TRP A 174 -4.29 7.97 -4.61
C TRP A 174 -3.35 7.06 -3.82
N LEU A 175 -2.06 7.21 -4.07
CA LEU A 175 -1.00 6.44 -3.39
C LEU A 175 -0.03 7.39 -2.69
N ILE A 176 -0.02 7.31 -1.37
CA ILE A 176 0.86 8.07 -0.48
C ILE A 176 2.01 7.16 -0.05
N VAL A 177 3.24 7.67 -0.14
CA VAL A 177 4.43 6.93 0.28
C VAL A 177 5.30 7.77 1.20
N THR A 178 6.04 7.10 2.10
CA THR A 178 7.12 7.78 2.84
C THR A 178 8.47 7.58 2.15
N ARG A 179 9.49 8.33 2.59
CA ARG A 179 10.88 8.11 2.11
C ARG A 179 11.38 6.72 2.42
N GLN A 180 10.95 6.14 3.55
CA GLN A 180 11.35 4.81 4.00
C GLN A 180 10.65 3.68 3.26
N ALA A 181 9.52 3.97 2.62
CA ALA A 181 8.74 3.00 1.86
C ALA A 181 9.54 2.38 0.71
N ARG A 182 9.21 1.14 0.42
CA ARG A 182 9.67 0.42 -0.77
C ARG A 182 8.46 -0.12 -1.52
N LEU A 183 8.47 -0.03 -2.83
CA LEU A 183 7.37 -0.49 -3.67
C LEU A 183 7.88 -1.15 -4.94
N GLY A 184 7.53 -2.41 -5.14
CA GLY A 184 7.96 -3.17 -6.32
C GLY A 184 7.19 -4.49 -6.48
N MET A 185 7.32 -5.11 -7.65
CA MET A 185 6.74 -6.43 -7.86
C MET A 185 7.50 -7.48 -7.06
N ASN A 186 8.83 -7.48 -7.11
CA ASN A 186 9.69 -8.38 -6.37
C ASN A 186 10.47 -7.61 -5.30
N GLY A 187 10.65 -8.24 -4.13
CA GLY A 187 11.57 -7.74 -3.11
C GLY A 187 13.03 -7.87 -3.59
N PRO A 188 13.94 -7.03 -3.05
CA PRO A 188 15.36 -7.09 -3.44
C PRO A 188 15.97 -8.47 -3.24
N GLU A 189 15.64 -9.12 -2.13
CA GLU A 189 16.14 -10.46 -1.77
C GLU A 189 15.69 -11.52 -2.78
N VAL A 190 14.47 -11.37 -3.33
CA VAL A 190 13.94 -12.28 -4.36
C VAL A 190 14.68 -12.06 -5.69
N ILE A 191 14.95 -10.81 -6.05
CA ILE A 191 15.70 -10.48 -7.29
C ILE A 191 17.11 -11.03 -7.17
N GLU A 192 17.78 -10.84 -6.04
CA GLU A 192 19.12 -11.36 -5.79
C GLU A 192 19.15 -12.88 -5.90
N GLN A 193 18.18 -13.56 -5.30
CA GLN A 193 18.08 -15.02 -5.32
C GLN A 193 17.88 -15.57 -6.74
N GLU A 194 17.04 -14.91 -7.55
CA GLU A 194 16.66 -15.40 -8.88
C GLU A 194 17.64 -14.99 -9.98
N ALA A 195 18.20 -13.77 -9.89
CA ALA A 195 19.03 -13.18 -10.95
C ALA A 195 20.50 -12.98 -10.53
N GLY A 196 20.81 -13.14 -9.26
CA GLY A 196 22.15 -13.02 -8.69
C GLY A 196 22.50 -11.63 -8.18
N ILE A 197 23.53 -11.56 -7.33
CA ILE A 197 24.00 -10.34 -6.68
C ILE A 197 24.47 -9.26 -7.67
N GLY A 198 24.86 -9.66 -8.88
CA GLY A 198 25.25 -8.72 -9.94
C GLY A 198 24.09 -7.92 -10.51
N GLU A 199 22.86 -8.46 -10.42
CA GLU A 199 21.64 -7.76 -10.83
C GLU A 199 21.09 -6.90 -9.66
N MET A 200 21.06 -7.46 -8.46
CA MET A 200 20.61 -6.78 -7.26
C MET A 200 21.38 -7.28 -6.04
N ASP A 201 22.10 -6.38 -5.39
CA ASP A 201 22.62 -6.62 -4.04
C ASP A 201 21.59 -6.15 -3.02
N ALA A 202 20.87 -7.06 -2.42
CA ALA A 202 19.84 -6.76 -1.42
C ALA A 202 20.42 -6.15 -0.13
N SER A 203 21.72 -6.32 0.12
CA SER A 203 22.44 -5.71 1.25
C SER A 203 22.81 -4.24 0.99
N ASP A 204 22.92 -3.81 -0.27
CA ASP A 204 23.13 -2.40 -0.63
C ASP A 204 21.83 -1.60 -0.50
N ARG A 205 21.55 -1.20 0.74
CA ARG A 205 20.36 -0.39 1.05
C ARG A 205 20.29 0.88 0.20
N ALA A 206 21.41 1.54 -0.05
CA ALA A 206 21.41 2.78 -0.81
C ALA A 206 20.94 2.55 -2.24
N GLN A 207 21.42 1.49 -2.90
CA GLN A 207 20.97 1.10 -4.22
C GLN A 207 19.49 0.67 -4.23
N VAL A 208 19.08 -0.16 -3.29
CA VAL A 208 17.68 -0.58 -3.15
C VAL A 208 16.73 0.62 -3.09
N TRP A 209 17.00 1.60 -2.21
CA TRP A 209 16.15 2.79 -2.11
C TRP A 209 16.20 3.70 -3.34
N LYS A 210 17.35 3.78 -4.02
CA LYS A 210 17.45 4.52 -5.31
C LYS A 210 16.59 3.90 -6.41
N LEU A 211 16.35 2.58 -6.37
CA LEU A 211 15.59 1.88 -7.41
C LEU A 211 14.10 1.77 -7.07
N ILE A 212 13.75 1.39 -5.84
CA ILE A 212 12.38 1.06 -5.45
C ILE A 212 11.87 1.85 -4.23
N GLY A 213 12.64 2.80 -3.72
CA GLY A 213 12.25 3.64 -2.60
C GLY A 213 11.11 4.60 -2.92
N GLY A 214 10.41 5.08 -1.89
CA GLY A 214 9.26 5.97 -2.03
C GLY A 214 9.57 7.24 -2.82
N GLU A 215 10.74 7.86 -2.59
CA GLU A 215 11.19 9.02 -3.33
C GLU A 215 11.33 8.73 -4.84
N GLN A 216 11.93 7.58 -5.18
CA GLN A 216 12.05 7.16 -6.57
C GLN A 216 10.66 6.92 -7.20
N ARG A 217 9.76 6.25 -6.48
CA ARG A 217 8.42 5.94 -7.00
C ARG A 217 7.59 7.20 -7.22
N GLN A 218 7.69 8.18 -6.34
CA GLN A 218 7.02 9.47 -6.52
C GLN A 218 7.64 10.25 -7.68
N ALA A 219 8.98 10.34 -7.76
CA ALA A 219 9.67 11.08 -8.80
C ALA A 219 9.39 10.56 -10.21
N VAL A 220 9.16 9.25 -10.38
CA VAL A 220 8.79 8.65 -11.68
C VAL A 220 7.28 8.56 -11.92
N GLY A 221 6.45 9.10 -11.01
CA GLY A 221 5.00 9.17 -11.13
C GLY A 221 4.26 7.85 -10.88
N LEU A 222 4.87 6.94 -10.12
CA LEU A 222 4.23 5.70 -9.66
C LEU A 222 3.59 5.82 -8.27
N ALA A 223 3.91 6.88 -7.52
CA ALA A 223 3.21 7.31 -6.32
C ALA A 223 2.84 8.79 -6.47
N ASP A 224 1.78 9.21 -5.80
CA ASP A 224 1.22 10.54 -5.98
C ASP A 224 1.78 11.55 -4.98
N GLU A 225 2.08 11.11 -3.76
CA GLU A 225 2.54 11.98 -2.69
C GLU A 225 3.66 11.31 -1.88
N LEU A 226 4.73 12.07 -1.62
CA LEU A 226 5.87 11.66 -0.80
C LEU A 226 5.85 12.45 0.50
N LEU A 227 5.88 11.76 1.64
CA LEU A 227 5.89 12.36 2.97
C LEU A 227 7.08 11.90 3.80
N GLU A 228 7.40 12.71 4.80
CA GLU A 228 8.23 12.27 5.91
C GLU A 228 7.41 11.36 6.83
N ASP A 229 8.10 10.53 7.62
CA ASP A 229 7.48 9.67 8.63
C ASP A 229 6.91 10.52 9.78
N ASP A 230 5.61 10.82 9.67
CA ASP A 230 4.87 11.64 10.63
C ASP A 230 3.39 11.25 10.56
N ALA A 231 2.84 10.78 11.67
CA ALA A 231 1.45 10.29 11.73
C ALA A 231 0.43 11.38 11.37
N ASP A 232 0.63 12.60 11.86
CA ASP A 232 -0.28 13.71 11.59
C ASP A 232 -0.22 14.14 10.12
N ALA A 233 0.99 14.17 9.55
CA ALA A 233 1.17 14.51 8.13
C ALA A 233 0.50 13.45 7.23
N ILE A 234 0.65 12.16 7.54
CA ILE A 234 0.01 11.08 6.78
C ILE A 234 -1.51 11.14 6.92
N ALA A 235 -2.04 11.40 8.14
CA ALA A 235 -3.47 11.56 8.35
C ALA A 235 -4.04 12.77 7.57
N ALA A 236 -3.32 13.89 7.55
CA ALA A 236 -3.71 15.06 6.77
C ALA A 236 -3.71 14.78 5.26
N ALA A 237 -2.69 14.07 4.75
CA ALA A 237 -2.59 13.71 3.35
C ALA A 237 -3.72 12.75 2.91
N VAL A 238 -4.10 11.79 3.76
CA VAL A 238 -5.24 10.91 3.51
C VAL A 238 -6.54 11.72 3.39
N ARG A 239 -6.80 12.67 4.29
CA ARG A 239 -7.96 13.58 4.20
C ARG A 239 -7.92 14.44 2.94
N ALA A 240 -6.76 14.97 2.61
CA ALA A 240 -6.56 15.76 1.38
C ALA A 240 -6.81 14.93 0.11
N ALA A 241 -6.39 13.66 0.08
CA ALA A 241 -6.67 12.75 -1.03
C ALA A 241 -8.18 12.55 -1.24
N PHE A 242 -8.94 12.36 -0.17
CA PHE A 242 -10.41 12.26 -0.27
C PHE A 242 -11.06 13.59 -0.67
N SER A 243 -10.50 14.71 -0.24
CA SER A 243 -11.01 16.05 -0.64
C SER A 243 -10.74 16.36 -2.12
N ARG A 244 -9.66 15.83 -2.70
CA ARG A 244 -9.39 15.92 -4.15
C ARG A 244 -10.41 15.16 -5.00
N GLY A 245 -11.09 14.14 -4.42
CA GLY A 245 -12.04 13.31 -5.13
C GLY A 245 -11.37 12.31 -6.07
N LEU A 246 -12.10 11.82 -7.06
CA LEU A 246 -11.60 10.87 -8.05
C LEU A 246 -10.57 11.54 -8.97
N PRO A 247 -9.46 10.86 -9.33
CA PRO A 247 -8.53 11.40 -10.32
C PRO A 247 -9.20 11.48 -11.69
N ALA A 248 -8.77 12.44 -12.51
CA ALA A 248 -9.28 12.58 -13.88
C ALA A 248 -9.06 11.31 -14.73
N GLN A 249 -7.98 10.61 -14.45
CA GLN A 249 -7.66 9.32 -15.06
C GLN A 249 -6.92 8.43 -14.05
N GLU A 250 -7.46 7.25 -13.80
CA GLU A 250 -6.84 6.26 -12.94
C GLU A 250 -5.48 5.79 -13.52
N ARG A 251 -4.51 5.52 -12.64
CA ARG A 251 -3.16 5.11 -13.04
C ARG A 251 -3.17 3.89 -13.96
N SER A 252 -4.02 2.91 -13.69
CA SER A 252 -4.17 1.71 -14.52
C SER A 252 -4.80 1.96 -15.90
N ALA A 253 -5.42 3.11 -16.13
CA ALA A 253 -5.94 3.51 -17.45
C ALA A 253 -4.86 4.17 -18.33
N GLN A 254 -3.70 4.55 -17.75
CA GLN A 254 -2.61 5.24 -18.46
C GLN A 254 -1.66 4.26 -19.17
N VAL A 255 -2.14 3.13 -19.66
CA VAL A 255 -1.33 2.04 -20.25
C VAL A 255 -0.43 2.56 -21.38
N GLN A 256 -0.97 3.40 -22.28
CA GLN A 256 -0.20 3.91 -23.41
C GLN A 256 0.97 4.79 -22.97
N ARG A 257 0.77 5.61 -21.94
CA ARG A 257 1.83 6.44 -21.34
C ARG A 257 2.99 5.58 -20.83
N TYR A 258 2.69 4.53 -20.07
CA TYR A 258 3.73 3.65 -19.52
C TYR A 258 4.41 2.80 -20.60
N ARG A 259 3.66 2.33 -21.59
CA ARG A 259 4.24 1.63 -22.74
C ARG A 259 5.21 2.51 -23.54
N SER A 260 4.84 3.74 -23.81
CA SER A 260 5.73 4.69 -24.51
C SER A 260 6.98 4.99 -23.70
N ARG A 261 6.86 5.13 -22.38
CA ARG A 261 8.01 5.33 -21.49
C ARG A 261 8.96 4.13 -21.49
N LEU A 262 8.42 2.91 -21.42
CA LEU A 262 9.21 1.67 -21.49
C LEU A 262 9.88 1.49 -22.84
N ALA A 263 9.16 1.77 -23.93
CA ALA A 263 9.72 1.68 -25.29
C ALA A 263 10.86 2.68 -25.57
N ALA A 264 10.94 3.75 -24.78
CA ALA A 264 12.04 4.73 -24.89
C ALA A 264 13.31 4.32 -24.11
N ILE A 265 13.28 3.19 -23.39
CA ILE A 265 14.44 2.65 -22.67
C ILE A 265 15.15 1.65 -23.58
N ASP A 266 16.43 1.90 -23.83
CA ASP A 266 17.29 0.93 -24.50
C ASP A 266 17.79 -0.10 -23.47
N PRO A 267 17.38 -1.38 -23.58
CA PRO A 267 17.75 -2.41 -22.60
C PRO A 267 19.26 -2.77 -22.66
N GLN A 268 19.98 -2.33 -23.69
CA GLN A 268 21.42 -2.57 -23.82
C GLN A 268 22.26 -1.51 -23.09
N GLN A 269 21.61 -0.42 -22.62
CA GLN A 269 22.30 0.64 -21.88
C GLN A 269 21.99 0.52 -20.39
N PRO A 270 23.03 0.56 -19.53
CA PRO A 270 22.81 0.62 -18.09
C PRO A 270 21.93 1.82 -17.74
N LEU A 271 20.87 1.59 -16.96
CA LEU A 271 19.96 2.61 -16.51
C LEU A 271 19.81 2.51 -14.98
N ASP A 272 20.36 3.48 -14.29
CA ASP A 272 20.20 3.59 -12.84
C ASP A 272 18.94 4.41 -12.46
N GLY A 273 18.67 4.49 -11.15
CA GLY A 273 17.52 5.23 -10.65
C GLY A 273 17.56 6.73 -10.98
N ALA A 274 18.75 7.35 -11.10
CA ALA A 274 18.89 8.76 -11.46
C ALA A 274 18.56 8.97 -12.94
N GLY A 275 19.09 8.16 -13.83
CA GLY A 275 18.76 8.19 -15.25
C GLY A 275 17.28 7.92 -15.53
N LEU A 276 16.65 7.04 -14.74
CA LEU A 276 15.21 6.81 -14.84
C LEU A 276 14.41 8.06 -14.42
N ARG A 277 14.80 8.75 -13.34
CA ARG A 277 14.18 10.01 -12.93
C ARG A 277 14.30 11.11 -13.99
N GLU A 278 15.47 11.24 -14.58
CA GLU A 278 15.73 12.21 -15.65
C GLU A 278 14.79 11.96 -16.85
N ARG A 279 14.65 10.70 -17.27
CA ARG A 279 13.82 10.33 -18.42
C ARG A 279 12.32 10.38 -18.13
N TRP A 280 11.89 10.02 -16.92
CA TRP A 280 10.47 9.89 -16.58
C TRP A 280 9.94 11.02 -15.69
N GLY A 281 10.80 11.68 -14.91
CA GLY A 281 10.41 12.74 -13.98
C GLY A 281 10.13 14.09 -14.64
N SER A 282 10.62 14.33 -15.86
CA SER A 282 10.45 15.58 -16.59
C SER A 282 9.05 15.80 -17.19
N VAL A 283 8.14 14.84 -17.04
CA VAL A 283 6.75 15.00 -17.44
C VAL A 283 5.93 15.47 -16.22
N SER A 284 6.08 16.74 -15.89
CA SER A 284 5.13 17.44 -15.00
C SER A 284 3.72 17.14 -15.45
N THR A 285 2.87 16.78 -14.50
CA THR A 285 1.42 16.75 -14.58
C THR A 285 0.92 18.05 -15.24
N GLN A 286 0.50 17.97 -16.50
CA GLN A 286 -0.48 18.89 -17.07
C GLN A 286 -1.87 18.32 -16.86
#